data_8924c375d6f9586610b300331db9f83c
#
_entry.id   8924c375d6f9586610b300331db9f83c
#
_cell.length_a   1.000
_cell.length_b   1.000
_cell.length_c   1.000
_cell.angle_alpha   90.00
_cell.angle_beta   90.00
_cell.angle_gamma   90.00
#
_symmetry.space_group_name_H-M   'P 1'
#
loop_
_entity.id
_entity.type
_entity.pdbx_description
1 polymer ?
#
loop_
_entity_poly.entity_id
_entity_poly.type
_entity_poly.pdbx_seq_one_letter_code
_entity_poly.pdbx_strand_id
1 'polypeptide(L)'
;MQDLAEGVHAHNGHVMVQLASMGVHDRGRMFLDQTKPIWGASRIPSLMHNEMPLVMGQNEIDEVVEDFGQSAKNCMVSGIDGVELHGAHSYGLGQFLSPTYNRRTDAYGGSPKKRCQLLIECAESVRRNVGDDYVVGVRLSWDEFLGPEGGITAEQSEEQIEVLAATGLFDFFNISAGGYHTIHLALPGMEDTSGEGWLEPFSKKAKEIVADRGKVFVVGKIRDLYKAEEILANDSADMVA
;
A
#
# COMPACT_ATOMS: atom_id res chain seq x y z
N MET A 1 1.25 12.21 -17.81
CA MET A 1 2.36 11.51 -17.13
C MET A 1 3.68 11.67 -17.90
N GLN A 2 3.68 11.62 -19.22
CA GLN A 2 4.90 11.79 -20.02
C GLN A 2 5.63 13.10 -19.73
N ASP A 3 4.94 14.25 -19.77
CA ASP A 3 5.55 15.56 -19.49
C ASP A 3 6.16 15.65 -18.07
N LEU A 4 5.54 14.94 -17.10
CA LEU A 4 6.07 14.84 -15.74
C LEU A 4 7.38 14.06 -15.71
N ALA A 5 7.41 12.89 -16.36
CA ALA A 5 8.60 12.07 -16.43
C ALA A 5 9.76 12.82 -17.13
N GLU A 6 9.50 13.43 -18.29
CA GLU A 6 10.47 14.23 -19.02
C GLU A 6 11.01 15.41 -18.18
N GLY A 7 10.13 16.10 -17.44
CA GLY A 7 10.51 17.20 -16.55
C GLY A 7 11.43 16.76 -15.41
N VAL A 8 11.15 15.62 -14.79
CA VAL A 8 12.00 15.07 -13.71
C VAL A 8 13.33 14.57 -14.26
N HIS A 9 13.31 13.85 -15.38
CA HIS A 9 14.51 13.31 -16.03
C HIS A 9 15.45 14.42 -16.54
N ALA A 10 14.93 15.57 -16.95
CA ALA A 10 15.72 16.73 -17.34
C ALA A 10 16.63 17.24 -16.20
N HIS A 11 16.33 16.89 -14.96
CA HIS A 11 17.11 17.22 -13.78
C HIS A 11 17.83 16.00 -13.15
N ASN A 12 18.01 14.92 -13.92
CA ASN A 12 18.59 13.64 -13.46
C ASN A 12 17.87 13.03 -12.26
N GLY A 13 16.57 13.32 -12.10
CA GLY A 13 15.71 12.69 -11.10
C GLY A 13 15.00 11.47 -11.65
N HIS A 14 14.41 10.69 -10.76
CA HIS A 14 13.51 9.57 -11.09
C HIS A 14 12.13 9.83 -10.49
N VAL A 15 11.09 9.29 -11.13
CA VAL A 15 9.70 9.45 -10.67
C VAL A 15 8.97 8.13 -10.66
N MET A 16 8.35 7.82 -9.53
CA MET A 16 7.46 6.66 -9.38
C MET A 16 6.03 7.12 -9.17
N VAL A 17 5.07 6.29 -9.56
CA VAL A 17 3.64 6.55 -9.38
C VAL A 17 3.05 5.52 -8.43
N GLN A 18 2.33 5.99 -7.40
CA GLN A 18 1.55 5.12 -6.54
C GLN A 18 0.22 4.77 -7.22
N LEU A 19 -0.05 3.49 -7.42
CA LEU A 19 -1.30 2.96 -7.95
C LEU A 19 -2.23 2.58 -6.78
N ALA A 20 -3.45 3.10 -6.79
CA ALA A 20 -4.41 2.87 -5.72
C ALA A 20 -5.80 2.55 -6.27
N SER A 21 -6.47 1.58 -5.63
CA SER A 21 -7.91 1.40 -5.71
C SER A 21 -8.55 2.01 -4.46
N MET A 22 -9.59 2.80 -4.60
CA MET A 22 -10.25 3.43 -3.46
C MET A 22 -11.07 2.43 -2.63
N GLY A 23 -11.47 1.29 -3.21
CA GLY A 23 -12.30 0.30 -2.53
C GLY A 23 -13.60 0.92 -2.01
N VAL A 24 -13.95 0.63 -0.76
CA VAL A 24 -15.18 1.17 -0.14
C VAL A 24 -15.16 2.69 0.08
N HIS A 25 -14.01 3.34 -0.10
CA HIS A 25 -13.85 4.79 0.02
C HIS A 25 -13.96 5.54 -1.31
N ASP A 26 -14.43 4.87 -2.38
CA ASP A 26 -14.56 5.48 -3.70
C ASP A 26 -15.56 6.64 -3.71
N ARG A 27 -15.02 7.86 -3.68
CA ARG A 27 -15.79 9.10 -3.83
C ARG A 27 -15.95 9.54 -5.29
N GLY A 28 -15.06 9.09 -6.16
CA GLY A 28 -15.11 9.45 -7.57
C GLY A 28 -16.43 9.01 -8.20
N ARG A 29 -16.90 7.83 -7.86
CA ARG A 29 -18.19 7.31 -8.26
C ARG A 29 -19.37 8.21 -7.81
N MET A 30 -19.30 8.74 -6.59
CA MET A 30 -20.36 9.60 -6.04
C MET A 30 -20.60 10.86 -6.88
N PHE A 31 -19.59 11.34 -7.59
CA PHE A 31 -19.67 12.54 -8.42
C PHE A 31 -19.77 12.23 -9.92
N LEU A 32 -19.19 11.12 -10.38
CA LEU A 32 -19.06 10.81 -11.81
C LEU A 32 -20.11 9.82 -12.29
N ASP A 33 -20.39 8.76 -11.53
CA ASP A 33 -21.35 7.73 -11.91
C ASP A 33 -21.96 7.03 -10.70
N GLN A 34 -23.07 7.57 -10.22
CA GLN A 34 -23.81 7.01 -9.06
C GLN A 34 -24.54 5.69 -9.37
N THR A 35 -24.54 5.25 -10.62
CA THR A 35 -25.22 4.00 -11.02
C THR A 35 -24.36 2.76 -10.76
N LYS A 36 -23.05 2.92 -10.59
CA LYS A 36 -22.13 1.81 -10.30
C LYS A 36 -22.09 1.51 -8.80
N PRO A 37 -22.08 0.24 -8.40
CA PRO A 37 -21.95 -0.14 -7.00
C PRO A 37 -20.53 0.17 -6.46
N ILE A 38 -20.43 0.42 -5.17
CA ILE A 38 -19.15 0.37 -4.46
C ILE A 38 -18.82 -1.11 -4.19
N TRP A 39 -17.58 -1.48 -4.43
CA TRP A 39 -17.07 -2.83 -4.20
C TRP A 39 -16.15 -2.87 -2.99
N GLY A 40 -16.22 -3.94 -2.21
CA GLY A 40 -15.36 -4.16 -1.06
C GLY A 40 -15.06 -5.64 -0.82
N ALA A 41 -14.08 -5.91 0.03
CA ALA A 41 -13.75 -7.27 0.46
C ALA A 41 -14.92 -7.96 1.17
N SER A 42 -15.70 -7.19 1.94
CA SER A 42 -16.89 -7.63 2.68
C SER A 42 -17.91 -6.49 2.78
N ARG A 43 -19.10 -6.78 3.30
CA ARG A 43 -20.18 -5.80 3.48
C ARG A 43 -19.90 -4.90 4.70
N ILE A 44 -18.84 -4.11 4.62
CA ILE A 44 -18.44 -3.16 5.66
C ILE A 44 -18.36 -1.78 5.01
N PRO A 45 -19.20 -0.83 5.44
CA PRO A 45 -19.28 0.47 4.78
C PRO A 45 -18.07 1.34 5.06
N SER A 46 -17.85 2.31 4.18
CA SER A 46 -16.92 3.40 4.43
C SER A 46 -17.33 4.22 5.65
N LEU A 47 -16.37 4.57 6.50
CA LEU A 47 -16.58 5.54 7.60
C LEU A 47 -16.97 6.94 7.09
N MET A 48 -16.69 7.24 5.84
CA MET A 48 -16.87 8.59 5.30
C MET A 48 -18.26 8.86 4.76
N HIS A 49 -18.96 7.84 4.24
CA HIS A 49 -20.27 8.04 3.60
C HIS A 49 -21.26 6.91 3.88
N ASN A 50 -20.90 5.94 4.72
CA ASN A 50 -21.78 4.85 5.18
C ASN A 50 -22.51 4.06 4.08
N GLU A 51 -22.07 4.15 2.83
CA GLU A 51 -22.65 3.36 1.75
C GLU A 51 -22.21 1.90 1.90
N MET A 52 -23.19 0.98 1.83
CA MET A 52 -22.93 -0.44 1.96
C MET A 52 -22.37 -1.00 0.66
N PRO A 53 -21.14 -1.52 0.63
CA PRO A 53 -20.56 -2.08 -0.57
C PRO A 53 -21.19 -3.43 -0.94
N LEU A 54 -21.12 -3.77 -2.22
CA LEU A 54 -21.24 -5.14 -2.68
C LEU A 54 -19.93 -5.89 -2.43
N VAL A 55 -20.02 -7.18 -2.14
CA VAL A 55 -18.84 -8.03 -1.97
C VAL A 55 -18.30 -8.39 -3.34
N MET A 56 -17.00 -8.17 -3.56
CA MET A 56 -16.33 -8.61 -4.79
C MET A 56 -16.42 -10.12 -4.95
N GLY A 57 -16.95 -10.56 -6.09
CA GLY A 57 -16.82 -11.92 -6.59
C GLY A 57 -15.51 -12.07 -7.37
N GLN A 58 -15.32 -13.24 -8.01
CA GLN A 58 -14.10 -13.49 -8.77
C GLN A 58 -13.95 -12.53 -9.96
N ASN A 59 -15.04 -12.20 -10.66
CA ASN A 59 -14.98 -11.31 -11.82
C ASN A 59 -14.47 -9.90 -11.44
N GLU A 60 -14.94 -9.34 -10.33
CA GLU A 60 -14.50 -8.03 -9.85
C GLU A 60 -13.06 -8.06 -9.35
N ILE A 61 -12.63 -9.18 -8.76
CA ILE A 61 -11.24 -9.39 -8.38
C ILE A 61 -10.35 -9.45 -9.61
N ASP A 62 -10.73 -10.23 -10.62
CA ASP A 62 -9.99 -10.37 -11.88
C ASP A 62 -9.88 -9.00 -12.61
N GLU A 63 -10.95 -8.19 -12.61
CA GLU A 63 -10.93 -6.83 -13.16
C GLU A 63 -9.92 -5.94 -12.42
N VAL A 64 -9.92 -5.95 -11.09
CA VAL A 64 -8.96 -5.18 -10.29
C VAL A 64 -7.51 -5.61 -10.58
N VAL A 65 -7.26 -6.91 -10.66
CA VAL A 65 -5.95 -7.48 -10.97
C VAL A 65 -5.45 -7.03 -12.33
N GLU A 66 -6.31 -7.07 -13.36
CA GLU A 66 -5.95 -6.62 -14.72
C GLU A 66 -5.73 -5.10 -14.77
N ASP A 67 -6.56 -4.31 -14.09
CA ASP A 67 -6.47 -2.86 -14.03
C ASP A 67 -5.14 -2.38 -13.42
N PHE A 68 -4.65 -3.05 -12.37
CA PHE A 68 -3.32 -2.75 -11.81
C PHE A 68 -2.21 -3.03 -12.81
N GLY A 69 -2.26 -4.17 -13.52
CA GLY A 69 -1.30 -4.51 -14.57
C GLY A 69 -1.30 -3.50 -15.72
N GLN A 70 -2.48 -3.14 -16.21
CA GLN A 70 -2.63 -2.18 -17.31
C GLN A 70 -2.20 -0.76 -16.88
N SER A 71 -2.50 -0.36 -15.64
CA SER A 71 -2.09 0.93 -15.09
C SER A 71 -0.56 1.04 -14.99
N ALA A 72 0.09 -0.01 -14.53
CA ALA A 72 1.56 -0.06 -14.48
C ALA A 72 2.19 0.02 -15.88
N LYS A 73 1.63 -0.70 -16.86
CA LYS A 73 2.04 -0.61 -18.26
C LYS A 73 1.90 0.82 -18.80
N ASN A 74 0.81 1.51 -18.50
CA ASN A 74 0.59 2.88 -18.92
C ASN A 74 1.62 3.83 -18.30
N CYS A 75 2.00 3.62 -17.03
CA CYS A 75 3.08 4.35 -16.38
C CYS A 75 4.42 4.12 -17.09
N MET A 76 4.79 2.87 -17.33
CA MET A 76 6.03 2.50 -18.02
C MET A 76 6.12 3.13 -19.43
N VAL A 77 5.06 3.02 -20.23
CA VAL A 77 5.01 3.62 -21.59
C VAL A 77 5.09 5.14 -21.55
N SER A 78 4.65 5.76 -20.45
CA SER A 78 4.75 7.22 -20.24
C SER A 78 6.14 7.67 -19.74
N GLY A 79 7.10 6.76 -19.58
CA GLY A 79 8.45 7.09 -19.10
C GLY A 79 8.57 7.17 -17.57
N ILE A 80 7.58 6.76 -16.81
CA ILE A 80 7.67 6.65 -15.34
C ILE A 80 8.62 5.50 -14.98
N ASP A 81 9.47 5.71 -13.99
CA ASP A 81 10.58 4.79 -13.64
C ASP A 81 10.13 3.59 -12.78
N GLY A 82 8.99 3.68 -12.13
CA GLY A 82 8.46 2.59 -11.31
C GLY A 82 7.07 2.85 -10.76
N VAL A 83 6.47 1.83 -10.17
CA VAL A 83 5.17 1.93 -9.53
C VAL A 83 5.20 1.39 -8.10
N GLU A 84 4.37 1.96 -7.24
CA GLU A 84 4.10 1.48 -5.89
C GLU A 84 2.63 1.06 -5.78
N LEU A 85 2.36 -0.17 -5.37
CA LEU A 85 1.01 -0.65 -5.10
C LEU A 85 0.57 -0.18 -3.71
N HIS A 86 -0.55 0.54 -3.62
CA HIS A 86 -1.03 1.08 -2.35
C HIS A 86 -1.82 0.04 -1.56
N GLY A 87 -1.12 -0.71 -0.70
CA GLY A 87 -1.66 -1.71 0.21
C GLY A 87 -1.87 -1.21 1.65
N ALA A 88 -2.06 0.11 1.84
CA ALA A 88 -2.11 0.74 3.16
C ALA A 88 -3.39 1.56 3.37
N HIS A 89 -3.53 2.12 4.59
CA HIS A 89 -4.47 3.19 4.97
C HIS A 89 -5.94 2.89 4.68
N SER A 90 -6.34 1.63 4.73
CA SER A 90 -7.71 1.17 4.45
C SER A 90 -8.20 1.45 3.02
N TYR A 91 -7.30 1.68 2.04
CA TYR A 91 -7.67 1.71 0.62
C TYR A 91 -7.85 0.30 0.06
N GLY A 92 -8.30 0.15 -1.18
CA GLY A 92 -8.80 -1.11 -1.75
C GLY A 92 -7.95 -2.35 -1.45
N LEU A 93 -6.64 -2.34 -1.79
CA LEU A 93 -5.75 -3.46 -1.46
C LEU A 93 -5.53 -3.59 0.06
N GLY A 94 -5.40 -2.46 0.78
CA GLY A 94 -5.31 -2.44 2.24
C GLY A 94 -6.55 -3.01 2.92
N GLN A 95 -7.75 -2.84 2.34
CA GLN A 95 -8.99 -3.44 2.85
C GLN A 95 -8.96 -4.97 2.78
N PHE A 96 -8.33 -5.54 1.75
CA PHE A 96 -8.15 -6.99 1.68
C PHE A 96 -7.13 -7.49 2.70
N LEU A 97 -6.09 -6.73 3.00
CA LEU A 97 -5.08 -7.07 4.03
C LEU A 97 -5.64 -6.98 5.45
N SER A 98 -6.58 -6.06 5.69
CA SER A 98 -7.10 -5.74 7.03
C SER A 98 -8.25 -6.66 7.45
N PRO A 99 -8.19 -7.29 8.64
CA PRO A 99 -9.31 -8.04 9.19
C PRO A 99 -10.50 -7.15 9.54
N THR A 100 -10.33 -5.82 9.63
CA THR A 100 -11.44 -4.87 9.84
C THR A 100 -12.38 -4.88 8.66
N TYR A 101 -11.85 -4.83 7.44
CA TYR A 101 -12.64 -4.77 6.21
C TYR A 101 -12.82 -6.13 5.53
N ASN A 102 -11.96 -7.11 5.83
CA ASN A 102 -11.97 -8.41 5.19
C ASN A 102 -12.46 -9.50 6.15
N ARG A 103 -13.74 -9.87 6.02
CA ARG A 103 -14.41 -10.97 6.75
C ARG A 103 -14.58 -12.22 5.88
N ARG A 104 -13.85 -12.31 4.76
CA ARG A 104 -13.93 -13.45 3.83
C ARG A 104 -13.37 -14.72 4.48
N THR A 105 -13.89 -15.85 4.01
CA THR A 105 -13.47 -17.20 4.43
C THR A 105 -12.92 -18.04 3.29
N ASP A 106 -12.85 -17.45 2.09
CA ASP A 106 -12.32 -18.07 0.87
C ASP A 106 -10.79 -17.91 0.75
N ALA A 107 -10.25 -17.97 -0.49
CA ALA A 107 -8.82 -17.83 -0.76
C ALA A 107 -8.27 -16.45 -0.40
N TYR A 108 -9.10 -15.41 -0.35
CA TYR A 108 -8.72 -14.03 -0.14
C TYR A 108 -8.90 -13.54 1.31
N GLY A 109 -9.26 -14.40 2.26
CA GLY A 109 -9.56 -14.00 3.63
C GLY A 109 -9.23 -15.03 4.70
N GLY A 110 -9.46 -14.65 5.97
CA GLY A 110 -9.18 -15.48 7.15
C GLY A 110 -7.80 -15.20 7.74
N SER A 111 -6.75 -15.92 7.33
CA SER A 111 -5.38 -15.70 7.86
C SER A 111 -4.68 -14.49 7.21
N PRO A 112 -3.67 -13.89 7.88
CA PRO A 112 -2.85 -12.84 7.29
C PRO A 112 -2.29 -13.24 5.92
N LYS A 113 -1.79 -14.46 5.78
CA LYS A 113 -1.30 -15.01 4.51
C LYS A 113 -2.35 -14.98 3.39
N LYS A 114 -3.57 -15.45 3.65
CA LYS A 114 -4.63 -15.45 2.65
C LYS A 114 -5.10 -14.05 2.29
N ARG A 115 -5.05 -13.11 3.23
CA ARG A 115 -5.38 -11.72 2.97
C ARG A 115 -4.39 -11.02 2.02
N CYS A 116 -3.17 -11.54 1.85
CA CYS A 116 -2.21 -11.05 0.87
C CYS A 116 -2.55 -11.45 -0.58
N GLN A 117 -3.45 -12.41 -0.80
CA GLN A 117 -3.66 -13.03 -2.10
C GLN A 117 -3.99 -12.02 -3.21
N LEU A 118 -4.92 -11.10 -3.00
CA LEU A 118 -5.25 -10.08 -4.00
C LEU A 118 -4.05 -9.20 -4.35
N LEU A 119 -3.29 -8.76 -3.36
CA LEU A 119 -2.09 -7.95 -3.58
C LEU A 119 -1.02 -8.70 -4.37
N ILE A 120 -0.85 -10.01 -4.10
CA ILE A 120 0.06 -10.87 -4.85
C ILE A 120 -0.37 -10.97 -6.32
N GLU A 121 -1.64 -11.25 -6.58
CA GLU A 121 -2.18 -11.35 -7.95
C GLU A 121 -2.07 -10.03 -8.72
N CYS A 122 -2.29 -8.89 -8.05
CA CYS A 122 -2.05 -7.57 -8.65
C CYS A 122 -0.57 -7.38 -9.00
N ALA A 123 0.35 -7.74 -8.10
CA ALA A 123 1.79 -7.63 -8.36
C ALA A 123 2.24 -8.57 -9.49
N GLU A 124 1.72 -9.79 -9.55
CA GLU A 124 1.96 -10.71 -10.68
C GLU A 124 1.46 -10.13 -12.01
N SER A 125 0.27 -9.51 -12.01
CA SER A 125 -0.27 -8.83 -13.20
C SER A 125 0.61 -7.65 -13.61
N VAL A 126 1.08 -6.85 -12.65
CA VAL A 126 2.04 -5.77 -12.90
C VAL A 126 3.31 -6.34 -13.55
N ARG A 127 3.94 -7.35 -12.95
CA ARG A 127 5.16 -7.96 -13.50
C ARG A 127 4.97 -8.51 -14.92
N ARG A 128 3.86 -9.17 -15.20
CA ARG A 128 3.54 -9.65 -16.56
C ARG A 128 3.48 -8.51 -17.58
N ASN A 129 3.08 -7.31 -17.17
CA ASN A 129 2.91 -6.15 -18.06
C ASN A 129 4.15 -5.28 -18.21
N VAL A 130 5.02 -5.22 -17.18
CA VAL A 130 6.19 -4.32 -17.17
C VAL A 130 7.54 -5.04 -17.18
N GLY A 131 7.56 -6.34 -16.88
CA GLY A 131 8.79 -7.14 -16.79
C GLY A 131 9.51 -7.02 -15.46
N ASP A 132 10.64 -7.73 -15.34
CA ASP A 132 11.38 -7.85 -14.08
C ASP A 132 12.30 -6.66 -13.81
N ASP A 133 12.73 -5.94 -14.85
CA ASP A 133 13.65 -4.78 -14.75
C ASP A 133 12.94 -3.48 -14.32
N TYR A 134 11.61 -3.45 -14.31
CA TYR A 134 10.83 -2.28 -13.92
C TYR A 134 10.63 -2.23 -12.41
N VAL A 135 10.85 -1.07 -11.78
CA VAL A 135 10.75 -0.94 -10.32
C VAL A 135 9.30 -1.09 -9.85
N VAL A 136 9.04 -2.05 -8.96
CA VAL A 136 7.72 -2.32 -8.38
C VAL A 136 7.83 -2.40 -6.87
N GLY A 137 7.12 -1.53 -6.16
CA GLY A 137 7.07 -1.54 -4.71
C GLY A 137 5.67 -1.70 -4.16
N VAL A 138 5.59 -1.78 -2.85
CA VAL A 138 4.33 -1.82 -2.12
C VAL A 138 4.38 -0.94 -0.88
N ARG A 139 3.31 -0.18 -0.64
CA ARG A 139 3.11 0.54 0.62
C ARG A 139 2.18 -0.23 1.52
N LEU A 140 2.58 -0.39 2.80
CA LEU A 140 1.86 -1.18 3.79
C LEU A 140 1.64 -0.36 5.07
N SER A 141 0.50 -0.57 5.75
CA SER A 141 0.31 -0.11 7.12
C SER A 141 0.84 -1.16 8.08
N TRP A 142 1.85 -0.79 8.90
CA TRP A 142 2.43 -1.69 9.90
C TRP A 142 1.42 -2.10 10.98
N ASP A 143 0.65 -1.13 11.45
CA ASP A 143 -0.39 -1.33 12.46
C ASP A 143 -1.53 -0.35 12.18
N GLU A 144 -2.77 -0.78 12.30
CA GLU A 144 -3.95 0.09 12.18
C GLU A 144 -4.32 0.74 13.53
N PHE A 145 -3.67 0.32 14.63
CA PHE A 145 -3.87 0.84 15.99
C PHE A 145 -5.32 0.80 16.49
N LEU A 146 -6.07 -0.23 16.10
CA LEU A 146 -7.46 -0.43 16.51
C LEU A 146 -7.58 -1.27 17.80
N GLY A 147 -6.49 -1.79 18.31
CA GLY A 147 -6.45 -2.57 19.54
C GLY A 147 -7.41 -3.76 19.53
N PRO A 148 -8.23 -3.95 20.58
CA PRO A 148 -9.16 -5.07 20.68
C PRO A 148 -10.27 -5.05 19.63
N GLU A 149 -10.51 -3.91 18.98
CA GLU A 149 -11.57 -3.74 17.97
C GLU A 149 -11.21 -4.37 16.62
N GLY A 150 -9.97 -4.77 16.45
CA GLY A 150 -9.48 -5.44 15.24
C GLY A 150 -8.38 -4.67 14.54
N GLY A 151 -8.30 -4.80 13.21
CA GLY A 151 -7.27 -4.18 12.40
C GLY A 151 -6.05 -5.08 12.21
N ILE A 152 -5.14 -4.59 11.36
CA ILE A 152 -3.82 -5.17 11.23
C ILE A 152 -3.03 -4.82 12.49
N THR A 153 -2.44 -5.83 13.15
CA THR A 153 -1.49 -5.65 14.25
C THR A 153 -0.06 -5.80 13.74
N ALA A 154 0.92 -5.39 14.54
CA ALA A 154 2.33 -5.55 14.21
C ALA A 154 2.68 -7.01 13.85
N GLU A 155 2.20 -7.99 14.63
CA GLU A 155 2.47 -9.42 14.38
C GLU A 155 1.87 -9.87 13.04
N GLN A 156 0.68 -9.38 12.68
CA GLN A 156 0.05 -9.70 11.41
C GLN A 156 0.78 -9.05 10.24
N SER A 157 1.32 -7.84 10.42
CA SER A 157 2.15 -7.17 9.42
C SER A 157 3.46 -7.91 9.19
N GLU A 158 4.11 -8.38 10.26
CA GLU A 158 5.33 -9.19 10.14
C GLU A 158 5.06 -10.43 9.29
N GLU A 159 3.96 -11.15 9.54
CA GLU A 159 3.56 -12.31 8.71
C GLU A 159 3.25 -11.90 7.26
N GLN A 160 2.53 -10.80 7.05
CA GLN A 160 2.20 -10.32 5.70
C GLN A 160 3.45 -9.90 4.91
N ILE A 161 4.38 -9.16 5.54
CA ILE A 161 5.64 -8.74 4.92
C ILE A 161 6.48 -9.96 4.54
N GLU A 162 6.59 -10.96 5.43
CA GLU A 162 7.31 -12.20 5.13
C GLU A 162 6.71 -12.93 3.92
N VAL A 163 5.38 -13.04 3.86
CA VAL A 163 4.67 -13.66 2.73
C VAL A 163 4.93 -12.90 1.44
N LEU A 164 4.85 -11.57 1.46
CA LEU A 164 5.03 -10.73 0.28
C LEU A 164 6.49 -10.73 -0.19
N ALA A 165 7.45 -10.61 0.73
CA ALA A 165 8.87 -10.65 0.41
C ALA A 165 9.30 -12.01 -0.19
N ALA A 166 8.72 -13.11 0.30
CA ALA A 166 9.00 -14.45 -0.24
C ALA A 166 8.53 -14.64 -1.69
N THR A 167 7.66 -13.78 -2.22
CA THR A 167 7.23 -13.87 -3.64
C THR A 167 8.28 -13.41 -4.63
N GLY A 168 9.21 -12.53 -4.21
CA GLY A 168 10.16 -11.88 -5.11
C GLY A 168 9.54 -10.89 -6.11
N LEU A 169 8.28 -10.50 -5.92
CA LEU A 169 7.56 -9.59 -6.84
C LEU A 169 7.85 -8.11 -6.58
N PHE A 170 8.36 -7.77 -5.39
CA PHE A 170 8.54 -6.39 -4.94
C PHE A 170 10.01 -6.04 -4.77
N ASP A 171 10.44 -4.93 -5.36
CA ASP A 171 11.79 -4.38 -5.19
C ASP A 171 11.91 -3.57 -3.89
N PHE A 172 10.79 -2.99 -3.42
CA PHE A 172 10.80 -2.26 -2.16
C PHE A 172 9.46 -2.34 -1.39
N PHE A 173 9.58 -2.12 -0.07
CA PHE A 173 8.50 -2.09 0.90
C PHE A 173 8.48 -0.74 1.60
N ASN A 174 7.45 0.07 1.38
CA ASN A 174 7.29 1.39 1.97
C ASN A 174 6.43 1.27 3.24
N ILE A 175 7.03 1.44 4.41
CA ILE A 175 6.39 1.24 5.69
C ILE A 175 5.71 2.52 6.16
N SER A 176 4.40 2.42 6.36
CA SER A 176 3.51 3.43 6.91
C SER A 176 2.70 2.84 8.07
N ALA A 177 1.70 3.54 8.58
CA ALA A 177 0.84 3.06 9.65
C ALA A 177 -0.54 3.72 9.63
N GLY A 178 -1.46 3.16 10.41
CA GLY A 178 -2.82 3.66 10.54
C GLY A 178 -3.71 3.40 9.33
N GLY A 179 -4.90 3.97 9.38
CA GLY A 179 -5.92 3.89 8.36
C GLY A 179 -7.01 4.93 8.59
N TYR A 180 -8.17 4.78 7.96
CA TYR A 180 -9.28 5.73 8.10
C TYR A 180 -9.81 5.85 9.54
N HIS A 181 -9.77 4.77 10.32
CA HIS A 181 -10.16 4.78 11.74
C HIS A 181 -9.16 5.55 12.61
N THR A 182 -7.91 5.60 12.21
CA THR A 182 -6.80 6.25 12.91
C THR A 182 -6.09 7.24 11.98
N ILE A 183 -6.87 8.06 11.27
CA ILE A 183 -6.36 8.93 10.20
C ILE A 183 -5.29 9.92 10.67
N HIS A 184 -5.34 10.32 11.94
CA HIS A 184 -4.32 11.18 12.55
C HIS A 184 -2.93 10.53 12.61
N LEU A 185 -2.86 9.19 12.58
CA LEU A 185 -1.61 8.43 12.51
C LEU A 185 -1.17 8.19 11.07
N ALA A 186 -2.14 7.98 10.15
CA ALA A 186 -1.85 7.85 8.72
C ALA A 186 -1.41 9.18 8.09
N LEU A 187 -1.95 10.31 8.59
CA LEU A 187 -1.66 11.67 8.14
C LEU A 187 -1.36 12.55 9.36
N PRO A 188 -0.23 12.36 10.05
CA PRO A 188 0.08 13.10 11.25
C PRO A 188 0.22 14.60 10.97
N GLY A 189 -0.59 15.40 11.66
CA GLY A 189 -0.54 16.86 11.60
C GLY A 189 0.69 17.43 12.28
N MET A 190 0.88 18.77 12.16
CA MET A 190 2.00 19.45 12.79
C MET A 190 1.97 19.38 14.33
N GLU A 191 0.77 19.24 14.92
CA GLU A 191 0.53 19.19 16.37
C GLU A 191 0.58 17.76 16.94
N ASP A 192 0.77 16.76 16.10
CA ASP A 192 0.86 15.37 16.55
C ASP A 192 2.10 15.15 17.43
N THR A 193 1.90 14.45 18.54
CA THR A 193 2.93 14.20 19.57
C THR A 193 3.80 12.97 19.30
N SER A 194 3.58 12.23 18.22
CA SER A 194 4.33 11.01 17.90
C SER A 194 5.84 11.23 17.66
N GLY A 195 6.24 12.50 17.46
CA GLY A 195 7.66 12.82 17.18
C GLY A 195 8.04 12.62 15.71
N GLU A 196 9.23 13.07 15.35
CA GLU A 196 9.78 12.87 14.00
C GLU A 196 10.30 11.44 13.82
N GLY A 197 10.01 10.85 12.66
CA GLY A 197 10.48 9.50 12.34
C GLY A 197 9.90 8.41 13.25
N TRP A 198 8.72 8.62 13.81
CA TRP A 198 8.11 7.69 14.77
C TRP A 198 7.87 6.28 14.23
N LEU A 199 7.90 6.11 12.90
CA LEU A 199 7.80 4.80 12.24
C LEU A 199 9.17 4.09 12.08
N GLU A 200 10.28 4.73 12.47
CA GLU A 200 11.62 4.13 12.39
C GLU A 200 11.72 2.72 13.01
N PRO A 201 11.17 2.45 14.21
CA PRO A 201 11.24 1.10 14.80
C PRO A 201 10.53 0.04 13.94
N PHE A 202 9.48 0.43 13.24
CA PHE A 202 8.70 -0.46 12.37
C PHE A 202 9.42 -0.74 11.05
N SER A 203 10.01 0.28 10.44
CA SER A 203 10.83 0.09 9.24
C SER A 203 12.07 -0.76 9.52
N LYS A 204 12.72 -0.56 10.66
CA LYS A 204 13.84 -1.40 11.09
C LYS A 204 13.44 -2.87 11.19
N LYS A 205 12.28 -3.14 11.82
CA LYS A 205 11.76 -4.50 11.93
C LYS A 205 11.39 -5.09 10.56
N ALA A 206 10.76 -4.29 9.71
CA ALA A 206 10.47 -4.70 8.33
C ALA A 206 11.75 -5.04 7.55
N LYS A 207 12.83 -4.26 7.74
CA LYS A 207 14.12 -4.51 7.11
C LYS A 207 14.75 -5.84 7.56
N GLU A 208 14.64 -6.20 8.84
CA GLU A 208 15.05 -7.53 9.33
C GLU A 208 14.29 -8.66 8.63
N ILE A 209 12.97 -8.48 8.39
CA ILE A 209 12.13 -9.48 7.74
C ILE A 209 12.42 -9.56 6.24
N VAL A 210 12.47 -8.41 5.56
CA VAL A 210 12.73 -8.34 4.10
C VAL A 210 14.14 -8.84 3.77
N ALA A 211 15.13 -8.51 4.59
CA ALA A 211 16.54 -8.87 4.42
C ALA A 211 17.07 -8.45 3.02
N ASP A 212 17.58 -9.39 2.24
CA ASP A 212 18.14 -9.18 0.90
C ASP A 212 17.08 -9.30 -0.24
N ARG A 213 15.80 -9.54 0.13
CA ARG A 213 14.69 -9.74 -0.82
C ARG A 213 14.07 -8.44 -1.34
N GLY A 214 14.57 -7.28 -0.91
CA GLY A 214 14.08 -5.96 -1.34
C GLY A 214 14.64 -4.84 -0.49
N LYS A 215 14.23 -3.61 -0.79
CA LYS A 215 14.59 -2.40 -0.03
C LYS A 215 13.44 -1.98 0.88
N VAL A 216 13.75 -1.31 1.98
CA VAL A 216 12.73 -0.79 2.89
C VAL A 216 12.77 0.73 2.92
N PHE A 217 11.62 1.34 2.64
CA PHE A 217 11.42 2.78 2.72
C PHE A 217 10.60 3.10 3.96
N VAL A 218 10.85 4.26 4.56
CA VAL A 218 10.08 4.76 5.69
C VAL A 218 9.55 6.16 5.43
N VAL A 219 8.30 6.35 5.83
CA VAL A 219 7.63 7.66 5.89
C VAL A 219 7.27 7.97 7.34
N GLY A 220 6.70 9.11 7.61
CA GLY A 220 6.10 9.42 8.90
C GLY A 220 6.74 10.61 9.60
N LYS A 221 6.33 11.81 9.17
CA LYS A 221 6.69 13.08 9.83
C LYS A 221 8.22 13.31 9.91
N ILE A 222 8.94 12.94 8.86
CA ILE A 222 10.39 13.17 8.77
C ILE A 222 10.57 14.51 8.03
N ARG A 223 10.85 15.58 8.76
CA ARG A 223 10.96 16.95 8.25
C ARG A 223 12.37 17.50 8.35
N ASP A 224 13.20 16.87 9.16
CA ASP A 224 14.57 17.26 9.40
C ASP A 224 15.52 16.30 8.68
N LEU A 225 16.45 16.86 7.88
CA LEU A 225 17.47 16.08 7.17
C LEU A 225 18.41 15.33 8.13
N TYR A 226 18.66 15.88 9.33
CA TYR A 226 19.47 15.18 10.34
C TYR A 226 18.75 13.92 10.84
N LYS A 227 17.43 13.98 11.01
CA LYS A 227 16.65 12.78 11.37
C LYS A 227 16.62 11.76 10.23
N ALA A 228 16.52 12.21 8.99
CA ALA A 228 16.61 11.34 7.82
C ALA A 228 17.97 10.62 7.76
N GLU A 229 19.07 11.35 7.94
CA GLU A 229 20.43 10.79 8.01
C GLU A 229 20.59 9.80 9.18
N GLU A 230 20.06 10.11 10.36
CA GLU A 230 20.07 9.22 11.52
C GLU A 230 19.40 7.88 11.22
N ILE A 231 18.22 7.91 10.61
CA ILE A 231 17.47 6.69 10.23
C ILE A 231 18.29 5.80 9.27
N LEU A 232 18.92 6.42 8.28
CA LEU A 232 19.77 5.70 7.31
C LEU A 232 21.05 5.17 7.98
N ALA A 233 21.71 5.98 8.81
CA ALA A 233 22.92 5.59 9.53
C ALA A 233 22.69 4.46 10.54
N ASN A 234 21.50 4.40 11.15
CA ASN A 234 21.07 3.33 12.05
C ASN A 234 20.66 2.05 11.32
N ASP A 235 20.76 2.03 9.99
CA ASP A 235 20.29 0.93 9.14
C ASP A 235 18.80 0.59 9.36
N SER A 236 17.99 1.60 9.70
CA SER A 236 16.57 1.44 10.00
C SER A 236 15.69 1.47 8.74
N ALA A 237 16.21 2.00 7.64
CA ALA A 237 15.60 2.00 6.31
C ALA A 237 16.69 2.15 5.24
N ASP A 238 16.34 1.84 3.98
CA ASP A 238 17.21 2.08 2.82
C ASP A 238 16.92 3.45 2.16
N MET A 239 15.73 3.98 2.41
CA MET A 239 15.27 5.29 1.89
C MET A 239 14.28 5.93 2.87
N VAL A 240 14.29 7.25 2.91
CA VAL A 240 13.36 8.08 3.68
C VAL A 240 12.51 8.89 2.70
N ALA A 241 11.19 8.95 2.93
CA ALA A 241 10.24 9.66 2.08
C ALA A 241 9.26 10.55 2.91
#